data_99d7266d8f37ef67d18966780f7a394b
#
_entry.id   99d7266d8f37ef67d18966780f7a394b
#
_cell.length_a   1.000
_cell.length_b   1.000
_cell.length_c   1.000
_cell.angle_alpha   90.00
_cell.angle_beta   90.00
_cell.angle_gamma   90.00
#
_symmetry.space_group_name_H-M   'P 1'
#
loop_
_entity.id
_entity.type
_entity.pdbx_description
1 polymer ?
#
loop_
_entity_poly.entity_id
_entity_poly.type
_entity_poly.pdbx_seq_one_letter_code
_entity_poly.pdbx_strand_id
1 'polypeptide(L)'
;MKSFKYKNLIVLCSIFIISSCSSMDGLRFWKSDEIDPDEPKELVAFSNQKNIVIEWKNSFKGENEIGNFLPDFSAQNLFFSDASGNVSSINASTGDRNWSIELNFLASGTSAGFGLVVVSDIDGNVIAVDQNDGSKLWSTNVKGEVLSKVAIDAKVVVVKTGSGELLGLDRENGEILWSYRSKLPLLTVRGSSSPVIVDDLVYVSFDNGRLG
;
A
#
# COMPACT_ATOMS: atom_id res chain seq x y z
N MET A 1 28.30 -36.45 -68.60
CA MET A 1 27.18 -35.58 -68.71
C MET A 1 25.98 -36.03 -67.80
N LYS A 2 26.21 -36.55 -66.56
CA LYS A 2 25.17 -37.05 -65.66
C LYS A 2 25.21 -36.43 -64.24
N SER A 3 26.23 -35.58 -63.97
CA SER A 3 26.40 -34.99 -62.60
C SER A 3 25.56 -33.71 -62.34
N PHE A 4 24.99 -33.09 -63.38
CA PHE A 4 24.31 -31.81 -63.27
C PHE A 4 22.84 -31.90 -62.76
N LYS A 5 22.19 -33.06 -62.96
CA LYS A 5 20.80 -33.26 -62.59
C LYS A 5 20.56 -33.43 -61.07
N TYR A 6 21.53 -34.00 -60.35
CA TYR A 6 21.38 -34.25 -58.89
C TYR A 6 21.64 -33.02 -58.07
N LYS A 7 22.50 -32.08 -58.47
CA LYS A 7 22.73 -30.82 -57.78
C LYS A 7 21.47 -29.94 -57.73
N ASN A 8 20.71 -29.86 -58.83
CA ASN A 8 19.48 -29.10 -58.88
C ASN A 8 18.34 -29.75 -58.11
N LEU A 9 18.32 -31.07 -57.99
CA LEU A 9 17.36 -31.83 -57.23
C LEU A 9 17.57 -31.62 -55.70
N ILE A 10 18.86 -31.63 -55.29
CA ILE A 10 19.23 -31.40 -53.88
C ILE A 10 18.90 -29.94 -53.45
N VAL A 11 19.15 -28.96 -54.32
CA VAL A 11 18.81 -27.56 -54.07
C VAL A 11 17.28 -27.35 -54.00
N LEU A 12 16.52 -28.06 -54.85
CA LEU A 12 15.04 -28.01 -54.82
C LEU A 12 14.47 -28.65 -53.54
N CYS A 13 15.05 -29.75 -53.07
CA CYS A 13 14.66 -30.39 -51.81
C CYS A 13 15.03 -29.53 -50.57
N SER A 14 16.17 -28.83 -50.59
CA SER A 14 16.58 -27.97 -49.48
C SER A 14 15.72 -26.70 -49.36
N ILE A 15 15.17 -26.19 -50.47
CA ILE A 15 14.25 -25.03 -50.43
C ILE A 15 12.88 -25.41 -49.83
N PHE A 16 12.44 -26.66 -50.01
CA PHE A 16 11.20 -27.15 -49.45
C PHE A 16 11.24 -27.38 -47.93
N ILE A 17 12.43 -27.57 -47.35
CA ILE A 17 12.62 -27.81 -45.92
C ILE A 17 12.61 -26.47 -45.13
N ILE A 18 12.94 -25.36 -45.77
CA ILE A 18 13.03 -24.05 -45.09
C ILE A 18 11.66 -23.31 -45.01
N SER A 19 10.69 -23.68 -45.84
CA SER A 19 9.36 -23.08 -45.87
C SER A 19 8.32 -23.76 -44.93
N SER A 20 8.77 -24.76 -44.14
CA SER A 20 7.87 -25.56 -43.28
C SER A 20 7.71 -25.08 -41.85
N CYS A 21 8.13 -23.86 -41.53
CA CYS A 21 8.09 -23.37 -40.14
C CYS A 21 6.84 -22.55 -39.76
N SER A 22 5.77 -22.47 -40.56
CA SER A 22 4.64 -21.58 -40.22
C SER A 22 3.26 -22.23 -40.17
N SER A 23 3.13 -23.55 -40.19
CA SER A 23 1.82 -24.20 -40.07
C SER A 23 1.85 -25.62 -39.51
N MET A 24 2.55 -25.79 -38.36
CA MET A 24 2.51 -27.07 -37.63
C MET A 24 1.54 -27.09 -36.46
N ASP A 25 0.66 -26.10 -36.33
CA ASP A 25 -0.39 -26.13 -35.28
C ASP A 25 -1.44 -27.21 -35.48
N GLY A 26 -1.51 -27.78 -36.68
CA GLY A 26 -2.44 -28.87 -37.05
C GLY A 26 -1.97 -30.29 -36.69
N LEU A 27 -0.73 -30.49 -36.26
CA LEU A 27 -0.13 -31.82 -36.01
C LEU A 27 0.13 -32.10 -34.51
N ARG A 28 -0.49 -31.35 -33.60
CA ARG A 28 -0.47 -31.67 -32.16
C ARG A 28 -1.46 -32.80 -31.89
N PHE A 29 -1.06 -34.05 -32.15
CA PHE A 29 -1.79 -35.28 -31.76
C PHE A 29 -1.74 -35.54 -30.25
N TRP A 30 -1.05 -34.68 -29.47
CA TRP A 30 -0.98 -34.76 -28.00
C TRP A 30 -1.47 -33.46 -27.36
N LYS A 31 -2.69 -33.06 -27.65
CA LYS A 31 -3.42 -32.30 -26.65
C LYS A 31 -3.93 -33.34 -25.65
N SER A 32 -3.22 -33.54 -24.58
CA SER A 32 -3.84 -34.04 -23.38
C SER A 32 -4.89 -32.98 -22.98
N ASP A 33 -6.11 -33.42 -22.73
CA ASP A 33 -7.15 -32.60 -22.07
C ASP A 33 -6.80 -32.38 -20.58
N GLU A 34 -5.50 -32.42 -20.24
CA GLU A 34 -5.02 -31.98 -18.94
C GLU A 34 -5.20 -30.47 -18.85
N ILE A 35 -6.16 -30.08 -18.05
CA ILE A 35 -6.40 -28.70 -17.66
C ILE A 35 -5.09 -28.21 -17.02
N ASP A 36 -4.40 -27.29 -17.69
CA ASP A 36 -3.23 -26.64 -17.12
C ASP A 36 -3.67 -25.96 -15.82
N PRO A 37 -3.16 -26.38 -14.65
CA PRO A 37 -3.55 -25.79 -13.38
C PRO A 37 -3.22 -24.29 -13.29
N ASP A 38 -2.29 -23.81 -14.11
CA ASP A 38 -1.87 -22.42 -14.18
C ASP A 38 -2.61 -21.62 -15.28
N GLU A 39 -3.48 -22.28 -16.09
CA GLU A 39 -4.29 -21.58 -17.09
C GLU A 39 -5.35 -20.73 -16.40
N PRO A 40 -5.41 -19.41 -16.69
CA PRO A 40 -6.44 -18.55 -16.13
C PRO A 40 -7.84 -19.06 -16.48
N LYS A 41 -8.65 -19.35 -15.49
CA LYS A 41 -10.04 -19.78 -15.72
C LYS A 41 -10.83 -18.66 -16.38
N GLU A 42 -11.66 -19.01 -17.35
CA GLU A 42 -12.60 -18.06 -17.93
C GLU A 42 -13.51 -17.48 -16.84
N LEU A 43 -13.66 -16.15 -16.85
CA LEU A 43 -14.56 -15.47 -15.94
C LEU A 43 -16.00 -15.85 -16.27
N VAL A 44 -16.67 -16.50 -15.33
CA VAL A 44 -18.08 -16.81 -15.45
C VAL A 44 -18.87 -15.51 -15.41
N ALA A 45 -19.74 -15.31 -16.40
CA ALA A 45 -20.65 -14.17 -16.39
C ALA A 45 -21.54 -14.23 -15.13
N PHE A 46 -21.52 -13.20 -14.32
CA PHE A 46 -22.38 -13.06 -13.15
C PHE A 46 -23.36 -11.89 -13.33
N SER A 47 -24.55 -12.04 -12.81
CA SER A 47 -25.51 -10.95 -12.75
C SER A 47 -25.20 -10.06 -11.54
N ASN A 48 -25.12 -8.75 -11.75
CA ASN A 48 -24.97 -7.80 -10.65
C ASN A 48 -26.18 -7.89 -9.72
N GLN A 49 -25.95 -8.31 -8.49
CA GLN A 49 -26.99 -8.41 -7.47
C GLN A 49 -27.22 -7.11 -6.70
N LYS A 50 -26.31 -6.15 -6.85
CA LYS A 50 -26.39 -4.82 -6.20
C LYS A 50 -25.95 -3.73 -7.18
N ASN A 51 -26.73 -2.66 -7.23
CA ASN A 51 -26.34 -1.44 -7.90
C ASN A 51 -25.50 -0.59 -6.94
N ILE A 52 -24.27 -0.30 -7.30
CA ILE A 52 -23.41 0.63 -6.58
C ILE A 52 -23.65 2.02 -7.17
N VAL A 53 -24.07 2.95 -6.33
CA VAL A 53 -24.27 4.35 -6.69
C VAL A 53 -23.20 5.18 -6.01
N ILE A 54 -22.60 6.12 -6.75
CA ILE A 54 -21.68 7.10 -6.17
C ILE A 54 -22.54 8.22 -5.59
N GLU A 55 -22.58 8.33 -4.25
CA GLU A 55 -23.37 9.37 -3.56
C GLU A 55 -22.62 10.70 -3.60
N TRP A 56 -21.31 10.69 -3.43
CA TRP A 56 -20.48 11.89 -3.52
C TRP A 56 -19.07 11.56 -4.02
N LYS A 57 -18.35 12.58 -4.48
CA LYS A 57 -16.96 12.50 -4.93
C LYS A 57 -16.18 13.72 -4.45
N ASN A 58 -15.02 13.49 -3.88
CA ASN A 58 -14.08 14.55 -3.52
C ASN A 58 -12.73 14.33 -4.21
N SER A 59 -11.98 15.41 -4.41
CA SER A 59 -10.64 15.36 -5.01
C SER A 59 -9.66 16.06 -4.08
N PHE A 60 -8.53 15.41 -3.86
CA PHE A 60 -7.41 15.95 -3.09
C PHE A 60 -6.29 16.29 -4.06
N LYS A 61 -5.61 17.40 -3.80
CA LYS A 61 -4.44 17.81 -4.59
C LYS A 61 -3.21 17.27 -3.85
N GLY A 62 -2.35 16.57 -4.54
CA GLY A 62 -1.09 16.08 -4.00
C GLY A 62 -0.59 14.89 -4.79
N GLU A 63 0.69 14.88 -5.11
CA GLU A 63 1.37 13.71 -5.65
C GLU A 63 1.98 12.95 -4.48
N ASN A 64 1.68 11.65 -4.38
CA ASN A 64 2.18 10.80 -3.31
C ASN A 64 3.38 10.01 -3.84
N GLU A 65 4.55 10.63 -3.82
CA GLU A 65 5.79 9.96 -4.24
C GLU A 65 6.37 9.05 -3.15
N ILE A 66 6.14 9.38 -1.89
CA ILE A 66 6.69 8.67 -0.72
C ILE A 66 5.58 8.53 0.32
N GLY A 67 5.50 7.35 0.96
CA GLY A 67 4.55 7.08 2.03
C GLY A 67 3.22 6.44 1.55
N ASN A 68 2.44 5.99 2.51
CA ASN A 68 1.12 5.38 2.29
C ASN A 68 0.03 6.30 2.84
N PHE A 69 -0.61 7.04 1.96
CA PHE A 69 -1.62 8.05 2.29
C PHE A 69 -3.05 7.50 2.26
N LEU A 70 -3.25 6.33 2.85
CA LEU A 70 -4.59 5.77 3.01
C LEU A 70 -5.41 6.63 3.96
N PRO A 71 -6.69 6.86 3.64
CA PRO A 71 -7.62 7.52 4.55
C PRO A 71 -7.87 6.68 5.80
N ASP A 72 -8.41 7.32 6.82
CA ASP A 72 -8.93 6.64 8.00
C ASP A 72 -10.36 7.09 8.30
N PHE A 73 -11.09 6.26 9.03
CA PHE A 73 -12.48 6.49 9.36
C PHE A 73 -12.68 6.44 10.89
N SER A 74 -13.23 7.49 11.45
CA SER A 74 -13.58 7.56 12.86
C SER A 74 -14.76 8.51 13.07
N ALA A 75 -15.66 8.19 14.00
CA ALA A 75 -16.78 9.04 14.39
C ALA A 75 -17.57 9.62 13.20
N GLN A 76 -17.90 8.79 12.20
CA GLN A 76 -18.64 9.16 10.97
C GLN A 76 -17.91 10.14 10.04
N ASN A 77 -16.63 10.38 10.26
CA ASN A 77 -15.79 11.22 9.42
C ASN A 77 -14.68 10.40 8.77
N LEU A 78 -14.32 10.81 7.55
CA LEU A 78 -13.15 10.36 6.83
C LEU A 78 -12.04 11.40 6.99
N PHE A 79 -10.85 10.92 7.28
CA PHE A 79 -9.66 11.75 7.44
C PHE A 79 -8.67 11.42 6.32
N PHE A 80 -8.19 12.46 5.66
CA PHE A 80 -7.27 12.35 4.54
C PHE A 80 -6.06 13.24 4.77
N SER A 81 -4.92 12.77 4.29
CA SER A 81 -3.72 13.60 4.17
C SER A 81 -3.07 13.38 2.83
N ASP A 82 -2.25 14.31 2.41
CA ASP A 82 -1.39 14.20 1.24
C ASP A 82 0.07 14.57 1.56
N ALA A 83 0.98 14.25 0.65
CA ALA A 83 2.40 14.50 0.84
C ALA A 83 2.74 15.99 0.94
N SER A 84 1.92 16.89 0.42
CA SER A 84 2.14 18.34 0.50
C SER A 84 1.79 18.95 1.86
N GLY A 85 1.22 18.17 2.77
CA GLY A 85 0.92 18.60 4.13
C GLY A 85 -0.53 18.89 4.41
N ASN A 86 -1.44 18.74 3.45
CA ASN A 86 -2.86 18.94 3.70
C ASN A 86 -3.42 17.78 4.52
N VAL A 87 -4.14 18.09 5.58
CA VAL A 87 -4.94 17.15 6.38
C VAL A 87 -6.36 17.67 6.41
N SER A 88 -7.32 16.81 6.13
CA SER A 88 -8.75 17.18 6.04
C SER A 88 -9.66 16.17 6.72
N SER A 89 -10.72 16.66 7.31
CA SER A 89 -11.87 15.87 7.79
C SER A 89 -13.05 16.10 6.88
N ILE A 90 -13.71 15.02 6.50
CA ILE A 90 -14.89 15.02 5.62
C ILE A 90 -15.99 14.19 6.26
N ASN A 91 -17.21 14.70 6.23
CA ASN A 91 -18.37 13.92 6.62
C ASN A 91 -18.55 12.74 5.65
N ALA A 92 -18.53 11.52 6.16
CA ALA A 92 -18.56 10.32 5.33
C ALA A 92 -19.88 10.12 4.58
N SER A 93 -20.99 10.68 5.09
CA SER A 93 -22.32 10.53 4.49
C SER A 93 -22.58 11.57 3.39
N THR A 94 -22.10 12.81 3.56
CA THR A 94 -22.41 13.92 2.65
C THR A 94 -21.26 14.30 1.73
N GLY A 95 -20.03 13.95 2.10
CA GLY A 95 -18.83 14.40 1.40
C GLY A 95 -18.42 15.85 1.73
N ASP A 96 -19.13 16.52 2.64
CA ASP A 96 -18.80 17.89 3.04
C ASP A 96 -17.53 17.93 3.89
N ARG A 97 -16.71 18.94 3.66
CA ARG A 97 -15.49 19.16 4.43
C ARG A 97 -15.82 19.82 5.75
N ASN A 98 -15.47 19.16 6.87
CA ASN A 98 -15.62 19.73 8.21
C ASN A 98 -14.52 20.74 8.50
N TRP A 99 -13.25 20.34 8.27
CA TRP A 99 -12.08 21.19 8.43
C TRP A 99 -10.95 20.77 7.50
N SER A 100 -9.99 21.65 7.30
CA SER A 100 -8.73 21.39 6.59
C SER A 100 -7.64 22.26 7.19
N ILE A 101 -6.48 21.65 7.40
CA ILE A 101 -5.27 22.31 7.88
C ILE A 101 -4.11 22.01 6.95
N GLU A 102 -3.08 22.83 7.01
CA GLU A 102 -1.83 22.65 6.27
C GLU A 102 -0.68 22.51 7.27
N LEU A 103 0.07 21.43 7.13
CA LEU A 103 1.26 21.11 7.90
C LEU A 103 2.48 21.11 6.99
N ASN A 104 3.65 20.73 7.50
CA ASN A 104 4.82 20.45 6.65
C ASN A 104 4.57 19.21 5.79
N PHE A 105 5.49 18.94 4.83
CA PHE A 105 5.43 17.73 4.00
C PHE A 105 5.30 16.47 4.84
N LEU A 106 4.28 15.68 4.54
CA LEU A 106 3.98 14.47 5.29
C LEU A 106 4.63 13.24 4.66
N ALA A 107 4.93 12.25 5.51
CA ALA A 107 5.51 10.98 5.14
C ALA A 107 4.53 9.81 5.27
N SER A 108 3.42 9.98 6.01
CA SER A 108 2.42 8.94 6.21
C SER A 108 0.99 9.47 6.08
N GLY A 109 0.06 8.53 5.81
CA GLY A 109 -1.37 8.80 5.86
C GLY A 109 -1.88 9.03 7.28
N THR A 110 -3.13 9.42 7.38
CA THR A 110 -3.81 9.68 8.66
C THR A 110 -4.09 8.39 9.43
N SER A 111 -4.00 8.49 10.75
CA SER A 111 -4.59 7.54 11.68
C SER A 111 -5.55 8.30 12.57
N ALA A 112 -6.79 7.84 12.71
CA ALA A 112 -7.83 8.54 13.44
C ALA A 112 -8.50 7.64 14.48
N GLY A 113 -8.67 8.15 15.68
CA GLY A 113 -9.33 7.44 16.77
C GLY A 113 -9.16 8.15 18.13
N PHE A 114 -10.00 7.83 19.05
CA PHE A 114 -9.96 8.34 20.43
C PHE A 114 -9.82 9.86 20.53
N GLY A 115 -10.46 10.61 19.62
CA GLY A 115 -10.43 12.06 19.59
C GLY A 115 -9.22 12.67 18.87
N LEU A 116 -8.30 11.87 18.35
CA LEU A 116 -7.10 12.31 17.64
C LEU A 116 -7.16 12.01 16.16
N VAL A 117 -6.48 12.83 15.38
CA VAL A 117 -5.95 12.50 14.06
C VAL A 117 -4.44 12.66 14.13
N VAL A 118 -3.72 11.60 13.80
CA VAL A 118 -2.26 11.56 13.89
C VAL A 118 -1.67 11.36 12.49
N VAL A 119 -0.68 12.16 12.17
CA VAL A 119 0.13 12.09 10.94
C VAL A 119 1.61 12.17 11.29
N SER A 120 2.49 11.85 10.37
CA SER A 120 3.92 12.08 10.51
C SER A 120 4.48 12.84 9.32
N ASP A 121 5.45 13.72 9.58
CA ASP A 121 6.14 14.48 8.56
C ASP A 121 7.45 13.78 8.12
N ILE A 122 8.08 14.35 7.09
CA ILE A 122 9.36 13.85 6.54
C ILE A 122 10.54 14.03 7.49
N ASP A 123 10.43 14.91 8.49
CA ASP A 123 11.46 15.19 9.49
C ASP A 123 11.36 14.26 10.71
N GLY A 124 10.40 13.33 10.70
CA GLY A 124 10.17 12.38 11.79
C GLY A 124 9.38 12.97 12.96
N ASN A 125 8.64 14.04 12.74
CA ASN A 125 7.70 14.52 13.74
C ASN A 125 6.38 13.75 13.60
N VAL A 126 5.90 13.19 14.69
CA VAL A 126 4.55 12.65 14.86
C VAL A 126 3.69 13.77 15.40
N ILE A 127 2.64 14.11 14.68
CA ILE A 127 1.80 15.27 14.95
C ILE A 127 0.39 14.79 15.22
N ALA A 128 -0.16 15.13 16.38
CA ALA A 128 -1.56 14.90 16.72
C ALA A 128 -2.35 16.19 16.65
N VAL A 129 -3.50 16.10 16.02
CA VAL A 129 -4.48 17.19 15.95
C VAL A 129 -5.83 16.70 16.50
N ASP A 130 -6.64 17.62 16.98
CA ASP A 130 -7.99 17.33 17.45
C ASP A 130 -8.87 16.86 16.30
N GLN A 131 -9.59 15.77 16.51
CA GLN A 131 -10.43 15.15 15.50
C GLN A 131 -11.59 16.04 15.05
N ASN A 132 -12.05 16.97 15.90
CA ASN A 132 -13.25 17.77 15.64
C ASN A 132 -12.95 19.04 14.84
N ASP A 133 -11.82 19.70 15.10
CA ASP A 133 -11.50 21.00 14.51
C ASP A 133 -10.12 21.10 13.82
N GLY A 134 -9.29 20.05 13.95
CA GLY A 134 -7.95 20.02 13.35
C GLY A 134 -6.92 20.84 14.12
N SER A 135 -7.22 21.37 15.30
CA SER A 135 -6.25 22.11 16.11
C SER A 135 -5.11 21.21 16.56
N LYS A 136 -3.87 21.71 16.48
CA LYS A 136 -2.69 20.95 16.90
C LYS A 136 -2.68 20.75 18.41
N LEU A 137 -2.60 19.50 18.86
CA LEU A 137 -2.53 19.14 20.27
C LEU A 137 -1.09 18.97 20.73
N TRP A 138 -0.31 18.16 20.03
CA TRP A 138 1.10 17.94 20.34
C TRP A 138 1.90 17.54 19.09
N SER A 139 3.23 17.54 19.23
CA SER A 139 4.14 17.07 18.21
C SER A 139 5.41 16.55 18.86
N THR A 140 5.83 15.33 18.48
CA THR A 140 6.99 14.65 19.05
C THR A 140 7.90 14.16 17.94
N ASN A 141 9.18 14.54 17.98
CA ASN A 141 10.17 14.02 17.05
C ASN A 141 10.69 12.67 17.51
N VAL A 142 10.44 11.62 16.70
CA VAL A 142 10.84 10.24 16.98
C VAL A 142 12.22 9.87 16.40
N LYS A 143 12.94 10.84 15.86
CA LYS A 143 14.30 10.69 15.29
C LYS A 143 14.41 9.60 14.23
N GLY A 144 13.35 9.39 13.46
CA GLY A 144 13.29 8.40 12.40
C GLY A 144 12.08 8.62 11.50
N GLU A 145 12.18 8.17 10.25
CA GLU A 145 11.05 8.24 9.31
C GLU A 145 9.90 7.34 9.78
N VAL A 146 8.68 7.86 9.74
CA VAL A 146 7.44 7.11 10.02
C VAL A 146 6.63 7.04 8.73
N LEU A 147 6.71 5.92 8.04
CA LEU A 147 6.10 5.71 6.73
C LEU A 147 4.77 4.93 6.79
N SER A 148 4.44 4.40 7.98
CA SER A 148 3.23 3.63 8.21
C SER A 148 2.24 4.41 9.07
N LYS A 149 0.97 4.02 8.99
CA LYS A 149 -0.04 4.51 9.93
C LYS A 149 0.35 4.10 11.36
N VAL A 150 0.06 4.97 12.30
CA VAL A 150 0.23 4.68 13.73
C VAL A 150 -0.99 3.92 14.28
N ALA A 151 -0.82 3.17 15.36
CA ALA A 151 -1.96 2.62 16.09
C ALA A 151 -2.31 3.53 17.27
N ILE A 152 -3.59 3.75 17.50
CA ILE A 152 -4.10 4.65 18.56
C ILE A 152 -5.05 3.86 19.44
N ASP A 153 -4.88 3.98 20.75
CA ASP A 153 -5.89 3.55 21.72
C ASP A 153 -6.19 4.65 22.75
N ALA A 154 -6.89 4.29 23.82
CA ALA A 154 -7.31 5.24 24.86
C ALA A 154 -6.14 5.88 25.63
N LYS A 155 -4.94 5.29 25.62
CA LYS A 155 -3.80 5.70 26.43
C LYS A 155 -2.55 6.00 25.62
N VAL A 156 -2.34 5.29 24.51
CA VAL A 156 -1.06 5.29 23.79
C VAL A 156 -1.26 5.45 22.28
N VAL A 157 -0.31 6.14 21.66
CA VAL A 157 -0.10 6.16 20.21
C VAL A 157 1.16 5.37 19.92
N VAL A 158 1.03 4.28 19.17
CA VAL A 158 2.17 3.40 18.84
C VAL A 158 2.68 3.71 17.44
N VAL A 159 3.96 4.02 17.37
CA VAL A 159 4.66 4.47 16.17
C VAL A 159 5.78 3.50 15.83
N LYS A 160 5.87 3.11 14.56
CA LYS A 160 7.00 2.32 14.04
C LYS A 160 7.82 3.18 13.08
N THR A 161 9.12 3.25 13.33
CA THR A 161 10.06 3.95 12.45
C THR A 161 10.65 3.02 11.40
N GLY A 162 11.10 3.58 10.27
CA GLY A 162 11.82 2.85 9.24
C GLY A 162 13.16 2.25 9.71
N SER A 163 13.70 2.72 10.84
CA SER A 163 14.91 2.17 11.48
C SER A 163 14.63 0.95 12.39
N GLY A 164 13.38 0.46 12.43
CA GLY A 164 12.98 -0.71 13.23
C GLY A 164 12.77 -0.40 14.72
N GLU A 165 12.57 0.86 15.06
CA GLU A 165 12.18 1.27 16.40
C GLU A 165 10.66 1.37 16.51
N LEU A 166 10.12 0.82 17.59
CA LEU A 166 8.72 0.91 17.97
C LEU A 166 8.64 1.77 19.22
N LEU A 167 7.81 2.81 19.19
CA LEU A 167 7.66 3.74 20.31
C LEU A 167 6.19 3.80 20.73
N GLY A 168 5.94 3.85 22.03
CA GLY A 168 4.67 4.21 22.60
C GLY A 168 4.73 5.64 23.09
N LEU A 169 3.86 6.49 22.55
CA LEU A 169 3.72 7.90 22.95
C LEU A 169 2.45 8.04 23.79
N ASP A 170 2.52 8.86 24.82
CA ASP A 170 1.33 9.24 25.58
C ASP A 170 0.31 9.92 24.65
N ARG A 171 -0.93 9.47 24.68
CA ARG A 171 -1.97 9.97 23.80
C ARG A 171 -2.28 11.46 24.02
N GLU A 172 -2.17 11.95 25.24
CA GLU A 172 -2.62 13.30 25.60
C GLU A 172 -1.56 14.37 25.30
N ASN A 173 -0.28 14.03 25.48
CA ASN A 173 0.81 15.01 25.39
C ASN A 173 1.95 14.63 24.44
N GLY A 174 1.94 13.38 23.90
CA GLY A 174 2.96 12.91 22.98
C GLY A 174 4.30 12.52 23.62
N GLU A 175 4.39 12.45 24.97
CA GLU A 175 5.62 12.02 25.64
C GLU A 175 5.93 10.56 25.32
N ILE A 176 7.22 10.22 25.13
CA ILE A 176 7.65 8.85 24.88
C ILE A 176 7.59 8.06 26.19
N LEU A 177 6.64 7.13 26.27
CA LEU A 177 6.45 6.28 27.44
C LEU A 177 7.41 5.08 27.45
N TRP A 178 7.64 4.50 26.26
CA TRP A 178 8.50 3.35 26.09
C TRP A 178 9.02 3.27 24.64
N SER A 179 10.11 2.53 24.46
CA SER A 179 10.63 2.19 23.14
C SER A 179 11.10 0.74 23.11
N TYR A 180 10.98 0.12 21.94
CA TYR A 180 11.54 -1.19 21.62
C TYR A 180 12.25 -1.11 20.28
N ARG A 181 13.44 -1.70 20.16
CA ARG A 181 14.20 -1.71 18.92
C ARG A 181 14.41 -3.14 18.42
N SER A 182 13.96 -3.40 17.20
CA SER A 182 14.26 -4.65 16.49
C SER A 182 15.52 -4.50 15.66
N LYS A 183 16.32 -5.57 15.62
CA LYS A 183 17.52 -5.62 14.79
C LYS A 183 17.10 -5.82 13.32
N LEU A 184 17.39 -4.85 12.47
CA LEU A 184 17.08 -4.93 11.05
C LEU A 184 18.17 -5.71 10.29
N PRO A 185 17.82 -6.37 9.16
CA PRO A 185 18.78 -6.88 8.21
C PRO A 185 19.55 -5.74 7.52
N LEU A 186 20.73 -6.05 6.95
CA LEU A 186 21.57 -5.07 6.26
C LEU A 186 20.89 -4.44 5.03
N LEU A 187 20.00 -5.19 4.40
CA LEU A 187 19.18 -4.74 3.28
C LEU A 187 17.71 -4.93 3.67
N THR A 188 16.96 -3.85 3.70
CA THR A 188 15.52 -3.86 3.93
C THR A 188 14.83 -3.19 2.77
N VAL A 189 13.67 -3.71 2.41
CA VAL A 189 12.69 -2.93 1.66
C VAL A 189 12.08 -1.95 2.67
N ARG A 190 11.94 -0.67 2.32
CA ARG A 190 11.25 0.31 3.17
C ARG A 190 9.85 -0.22 3.51
N GLY A 191 9.76 -0.97 4.62
CA GLY A 191 8.53 -1.62 5.05
C GLY A 191 7.56 -0.62 5.65
N SER A 192 6.30 -0.73 5.28
CA SER A 192 5.23 0.15 5.73
C SER A 192 4.17 -0.58 6.55
N SER A 193 4.55 -1.71 7.20
CA SER A 193 3.61 -2.42 8.07
C SER A 193 3.24 -1.55 9.28
N SER A 194 1.95 -1.33 9.46
CA SER A 194 1.43 -0.57 10.60
C SER A 194 1.35 -1.45 11.84
N PRO A 195 1.66 -0.95 13.04
CA PRO A 195 1.35 -1.63 14.28
C PRO A 195 -0.17 -1.73 14.48
N VAL A 196 -0.61 -2.71 15.26
CA VAL A 196 -2.02 -2.90 15.62
C VAL A 196 -2.10 -3.11 17.12
N ILE A 197 -3.07 -2.48 17.78
CA ILE A 197 -3.34 -2.66 19.20
C ILE A 197 -4.62 -3.48 19.36
N VAL A 198 -4.54 -4.55 20.13
CA VAL A 198 -5.69 -5.39 20.48
C VAL A 198 -5.54 -5.80 21.96
N ASP A 199 -6.52 -5.47 22.79
CA ASP A 199 -6.57 -5.88 24.20
C ASP A 199 -5.28 -5.59 24.99
N ASP A 200 -4.79 -4.36 24.97
CA ASP A 200 -3.55 -3.90 25.62
C ASP A 200 -2.24 -4.53 25.05
N LEU A 201 -2.31 -5.28 23.96
CA LEU A 201 -1.14 -5.84 23.26
C LEU A 201 -0.89 -5.11 21.95
N VAL A 202 0.37 -4.89 21.65
CA VAL A 202 0.82 -4.31 20.38
C VAL A 202 1.36 -5.42 19.49
N TYR A 203 0.76 -5.60 18.33
CA TYR A 203 1.24 -6.51 17.29
C TYR A 203 1.95 -5.71 16.22
N VAL A 204 3.17 -6.11 15.87
CA VAL A 204 3.98 -5.43 14.87
C VAL A 204 4.83 -6.43 14.09
N SER A 205 4.94 -6.25 12.79
CA SER A 205 5.87 -6.99 11.95
C SER A 205 7.10 -6.14 11.63
N PHE A 206 8.26 -6.78 11.63
CA PHE A 206 9.54 -6.14 11.30
C PHE A 206 10.13 -6.75 10.04
N ASP A 207 10.97 -5.99 9.35
CA ASP A 207 11.58 -6.36 8.06
C ASP A 207 12.55 -7.56 8.18
N ASN A 208 12.88 -8.00 9.39
CA ASN A 208 13.63 -9.22 9.66
C ASN A 208 12.76 -10.49 9.70
N GLY A 209 11.47 -10.39 9.32
CA GLY A 209 10.50 -11.48 9.33
C GLY A 209 9.95 -11.84 10.71
N ARG A 210 10.24 -11.05 11.74
CA ARG A 210 9.71 -11.27 13.09
C ARG A 210 8.37 -10.56 13.27
N LEU A 211 7.48 -11.25 13.97
CA LEU A 211 6.27 -10.68 14.55
C LEU A 211 6.53 -10.49 16.06
N GLY A 212 6.27 -9.34 16.55
CA GLY A 212 6.38 -8.97 17.97
C GLY A 212 5.02 -8.58 18.53
#